data_350ed54df2866568de041a097b112710
#
_entry.id   350ed54df2866568de041a097b112710
#
_cell.length_a   1.000
_cell.length_b   1.000
_cell.length_c   1.000
_cell.angle_alpha   90.00
_cell.angle_beta   90.00
_cell.angle_gamma   90.00
#
_symmetry.space_group_name_H-M   'P 1'
#
loop_
_entity.id
_entity.type
_entity.pdbx_description
1 polymer ?
#
loop_
_entity_poly.entity_id
_entity_poly.type
_entity_poly.pdbx_seq_one_letter_code
_entity_poly.pdbx_strand_id
1 'polypeptide(L)'
;MLSAQCVRKNTFQCDRKEAHMVLKDRYDKEFPCACVCYPWKTGTTDQKEFCYNIIYNSIPYGLLNESQKVKELKTASLRLSFTLESAKETKEIVREFLDVYVYGKKASAVSLQRDILKEGAE
;
A
#
# COMPACT_ATOMS: atom_id res chain seq x y z
N MET A 1 -3.46 -6.43 2.25
CA MET A 1 -4.03 -7.78 2.46
C MET A 1 -3.74 -8.65 1.25
N LEU A 2 -3.38 -9.93 1.46
CA LEU A 2 -3.23 -10.90 0.38
C LEU A 2 -4.46 -11.81 0.35
N SER A 3 -4.99 -12.08 -0.85
CA SER A 3 -6.12 -12.99 -1.05
C SER A 3 -5.78 -14.02 -2.10
N ALA A 4 -5.95 -15.31 -1.78
CA ALA A 4 -5.77 -16.41 -2.71
C ALA A 4 -6.92 -16.52 -3.73
N GLN A 5 -8.05 -15.86 -3.48
CA GLN A 5 -9.17 -15.79 -4.42
C GLN A 5 -8.96 -14.61 -5.36
N CYS A 6 -8.74 -14.90 -6.64
CA CYS A 6 -8.59 -13.85 -7.63
C CYS A 6 -9.94 -13.28 -8.05
N VAL A 7 -10.17 -11.99 -7.80
CA VAL A 7 -11.42 -11.30 -8.16
C VAL A 7 -11.68 -11.39 -9.66
N ARG A 8 -10.66 -11.19 -10.50
CA ARG A 8 -10.82 -11.29 -11.98
C ARG A 8 -11.24 -12.67 -12.44
N LYS A 9 -10.75 -13.73 -11.81
CA LYS A 9 -11.12 -15.10 -12.15
C LYS A 9 -12.61 -15.38 -11.86
N ASN A 10 -13.15 -14.72 -10.84
CA ASN A 10 -14.53 -14.96 -10.39
C ASN A 10 -15.55 -14.00 -11.01
N THR A 11 -15.13 -12.81 -11.45
CA THR A 11 -16.05 -11.76 -11.93
C THR A 11 -15.91 -11.42 -13.40
N PHE A 12 -14.74 -11.60 -13.99
CA PHE A 12 -14.43 -11.25 -15.37
C PHE A 12 -13.67 -12.38 -16.07
N GLN A 13 -13.63 -12.33 -17.40
CA GLN A 13 -12.73 -13.22 -18.14
C GLN A 13 -11.28 -12.83 -17.81
N CYS A 14 -10.58 -13.70 -17.10
CA CYS A 14 -9.19 -13.51 -16.75
C CYS A 14 -8.29 -13.83 -17.95
N ASP A 15 -7.54 -12.84 -18.43
CA ASP A 15 -6.55 -13.00 -19.50
C ASP A 15 -5.18 -13.48 -18.99
N ARG A 16 -5.09 -13.82 -17.70
CA ARG A 16 -3.85 -14.28 -17.01
C ARG A 16 -2.70 -13.29 -17.02
N LYS A 17 -2.99 -12.02 -17.23
CA LYS A 17 -2.00 -10.93 -17.14
C LYS A 17 -2.13 -10.23 -15.80
N GLU A 18 -1.03 -9.65 -15.36
CA GLU A 18 -1.05 -8.71 -14.24
C GLU A 18 -2.02 -7.57 -14.54
N ALA A 19 -2.79 -7.19 -13.55
CA ALA A 19 -3.76 -6.11 -13.71
C ALA A 19 -3.97 -5.38 -12.40
N HIS A 20 -4.24 -4.09 -12.53
CA HIS A 20 -4.66 -3.24 -11.44
C HIS A 20 -6.15 -2.97 -11.57
N MET A 21 -6.85 -2.98 -10.46
CA MET A 21 -8.26 -2.65 -10.35
C MET A 21 -8.52 -1.91 -9.05
N VAL A 22 -9.70 -1.36 -8.93
CA VAL A 22 -10.16 -0.73 -7.69
C VAL A 22 -11.37 -1.49 -7.20
N LEU A 23 -11.32 -1.94 -5.95
CA LEU A 23 -12.48 -2.49 -5.24
C LEU A 23 -13.14 -1.37 -4.47
N LYS A 24 -14.46 -1.32 -4.47
CA LYS A 24 -15.24 -0.40 -3.64
C LYS A 24 -15.98 -1.17 -2.56
N ASP A 25 -16.00 -0.63 -1.37
CA ASP A 25 -16.82 -1.16 -0.29
C ASP A 25 -18.24 -0.56 -0.31
N ARG A 26 -19.06 -0.95 0.66
CA ARG A 26 -20.44 -0.42 0.83
C ARG A 26 -20.52 1.06 1.18
N TYR A 27 -19.41 1.69 1.50
CA TYR A 27 -19.28 3.13 1.82
C TYR A 27 -18.58 3.91 0.72
N ASP A 28 -18.47 3.33 -0.50
CA ASP A 28 -17.76 3.89 -1.65
C ASP A 28 -16.26 4.15 -1.42
N LYS A 29 -15.66 3.56 -0.37
CA LYS A 29 -14.20 3.63 -0.18
C LYS A 29 -13.50 2.76 -1.21
N GLU A 30 -12.48 3.32 -1.82
CA GLU A 30 -11.71 2.69 -2.89
C GLU A 30 -10.47 1.99 -2.32
N PHE A 31 -10.33 0.70 -2.65
CA PHE A 31 -9.20 -0.14 -2.28
C PHE A 31 -8.47 -0.56 -3.56
N PRO A 32 -7.31 0.00 -3.85
CA PRO A 32 -6.50 -0.44 -4.98
C PRO A 32 -6.14 -1.92 -4.83
N CYS A 33 -6.25 -2.66 -5.91
CA CYS A 33 -6.00 -4.09 -5.95
C CYS A 33 -5.11 -4.45 -7.13
N ALA A 34 -4.02 -5.15 -6.87
CA ALA A 34 -3.18 -5.74 -7.90
C ALA A 34 -3.48 -7.24 -8.01
N CYS A 35 -3.80 -7.69 -9.21
CA CYS A 35 -3.92 -9.11 -9.52
C CYS A 35 -2.57 -9.61 -10.03
N VAL A 36 -2.00 -10.56 -9.33
CA VAL A 36 -0.68 -11.13 -9.64
C VAL A 36 -0.89 -12.57 -10.10
N CYS A 37 -0.41 -12.88 -11.30
CA CYS A 37 -0.48 -14.21 -11.89
C CYS A 37 0.95 -14.69 -12.21
N TYR A 38 1.37 -15.75 -11.55
CA TYR A 38 2.66 -16.38 -11.83
C TYR A 38 2.48 -17.79 -12.39
N PRO A 39 3.12 -18.11 -13.53
CA PRO A 39 3.30 -19.48 -13.94
C PRO A 39 4.31 -20.14 -13.01
N TRP A 40 3.88 -21.07 -12.20
CA TRP A 40 4.78 -21.89 -11.41
C TRP A 40 5.25 -23.07 -12.24
N LYS A 41 6.54 -23.14 -12.54
CA LYS A 41 7.19 -24.33 -13.09
C LYS A 41 7.59 -25.22 -11.91
N THR A 42 6.75 -26.18 -11.56
CA THR A 42 7.23 -27.35 -10.79
C THR A 42 8.07 -28.18 -11.74
N GLY A 43 9.17 -28.79 -11.29
CA GLY A 43 10.07 -29.64 -12.13
C GLY A 43 9.41 -30.87 -12.78
N THR A 44 8.08 -30.96 -12.71
CA THR A 44 7.20 -31.93 -13.39
C THR A 44 6.41 -31.20 -14.47
N THR A 45 5.96 -31.92 -15.49
CA THR A 45 5.24 -31.41 -16.68
C THR A 45 3.97 -30.61 -16.38
N ASP A 46 3.50 -30.58 -15.15
CA ASP A 46 2.31 -29.83 -14.74
C ASP A 46 2.67 -28.38 -14.39
N GLN A 47 2.37 -27.47 -15.29
CA GLN A 47 2.39 -26.03 -15.01
C GLN A 47 1.21 -25.67 -14.09
N LYS A 48 1.47 -25.50 -12.80
CA LYS A 48 0.49 -24.94 -11.88
C LYS A 48 0.57 -23.42 -11.93
N GLU A 49 -0.55 -22.79 -12.23
CA GLU A 49 -0.68 -21.33 -12.16
C GLU A 49 -1.10 -20.91 -10.76
N PHE A 50 -0.36 -19.99 -10.19
CA PHE A 50 -0.69 -19.39 -8.92
C PHE A 50 -1.15 -17.94 -9.12
N CYS A 51 -2.38 -17.66 -8.74
CA CYS A 51 -2.95 -16.32 -8.81
C CYS A 51 -3.35 -15.85 -7.42
N TYR A 52 -2.99 -14.61 -7.10
CA TYR A 52 -3.42 -13.97 -5.86
C TYR A 52 -3.66 -12.48 -6.09
N ASN A 53 -4.39 -11.86 -5.17
CA ASN A 53 -4.58 -10.42 -5.16
C ASN A 53 -3.81 -9.79 -4.00
N ILE A 54 -3.24 -8.63 -4.27
CA ILE A 54 -2.73 -7.72 -3.25
C ILE A 54 -3.74 -6.59 -3.15
N ILE A 55 -4.46 -6.52 -2.05
CA ILE A 55 -5.42 -5.44 -1.78
C ILE A 55 -4.73 -4.44 -0.86
N TYR A 56 -4.57 -3.23 -1.35
CA TYR A 56 -3.99 -2.12 -0.62
C TYR A 56 -5.07 -1.40 0.17
N ASN A 57 -4.67 -0.70 1.22
CA ASN A 57 -5.61 0.10 1.98
C ASN A 57 -6.07 1.31 1.17
N SER A 58 -7.27 1.80 1.46
CA SER A 58 -7.86 2.98 0.82
C SER A 58 -7.04 4.24 1.08
N ILE A 59 -6.42 4.32 2.27
CA ILE A 59 -5.54 5.41 2.66
C ILE A 59 -4.17 4.83 3.01
N PRO A 60 -3.07 5.37 2.42
CA PRO A 60 -1.72 4.96 2.80
C PRO A 60 -1.44 5.23 4.27
N TYR A 61 -0.80 4.27 4.94
CA TYR A 61 -0.40 4.43 6.32
C TYR A 61 0.80 5.38 6.44
N GLY A 62 0.70 6.35 7.33
CA GLY A 62 1.79 7.30 7.62
C GLY A 62 1.76 7.79 9.06
N LEU A 63 2.93 8.07 9.62
CA LEU A 63 3.11 8.52 11.01
C LEU A 63 3.81 9.90 11.09
N LEU A 64 3.67 10.74 10.07
CA LEU A 64 4.26 12.08 10.10
C LEU A 64 3.67 12.95 11.21
N ASN A 65 2.35 12.89 11.40
CA ASN A 65 1.67 13.66 12.44
C ASN A 65 2.00 13.17 13.86
N GLU A 66 2.39 11.89 14.00
CA GLU A 66 2.82 11.28 15.25
C GLU A 66 4.35 11.27 15.41
N SER A 67 5.05 12.10 14.65
CA SER A 67 6.51 12.12 14.59
C SER A 67 7.18 12.28 15.95
N GLN A 68 6.57 13.03 16.85
CA GLN A 68 7.09 13.20 18.22
C GLN A 68 7.09 11.86 18.97
N LYS A 69 5.99 11.13 18.96
CA LYS A 69 5.87 9.80 19.59
C LYS A 69 6.86 8.80 18.97
N VAL A 70 7.00 8.83 17.63
CA VAL A 70 7.96 7.96 16.93
C VAL A 70 9.39 8.27 17.36
N LYS A 71 9.77 9.57 17.53
CA LYS A 71 11.09 9.97 18.04
C LYS A 71 11.33 9.50 19.47
N GLU A 72 10.31 9.49 20.32
CA GLU A 72 10.40 9.00 21.71
C GLU A 72 10.74 7.51 21.79
N LEU A 73 10.38 6.72 20.76
CA LEU A 73 10.74 5.30 20.67
C LEU A 73 12.24 5.07 20.44
N LYS A 74 13.03 6.13 20.11
CA LYS A 74 14.48 6.06 19.87
C LYS A 74 14.88 4.96 18.89
N THR A 75 14.11 4.78 17.83
CA THR A 75 14.40 3.79 16.79
C THR A 75 15.70 4.15 16.04
N ALA A 76 16.51 3.16 15.72
CA ALA A 76 17.76 3.36 14.99
C ALA A 76 17.52 3.74 13.51
N SER A 77 16.39 3.32 12.93
CA SER A 77 16.05 3.62 11.54
C SER A 77 14.54 3.58 11.32
N LEU A 78 14.09 4.29 10.30
CA LEU A 78 12.72 4.24 9.79
C LEU A 78 12.75 3.73 8.35
N ARG A 79 11.84 2.83 8.03
CA ARG A 79 11.67 2.33 6.66
C ARG A 79 10.41 2.94 6.04
N LEU A 80 10.56 3.51 4.85
CA LEU A 80 9.45 3.88 4.00
C LEU A 80 9.21 2.74 3.01
N SER A 81 7.96 2.28 2.90
CA SER A 81 7.57 1.25 1.94
C SER A 81 6.56 1.85 0.98
N PHE A 82 6.92 1.89 -0.29
CA PHE A 82 6.08 2.40 -1.37
C PHE A 82 5.46 1.22 -2.12
N THR A 83 4.23 1.39 -2.60
CA THR A 83 3.46 0.32 -3.24
C THR A 83 2.88 0.76 -4.58
N LEU A 84 2.10 1.82 -4.59
CA LEU A 84 1.37 2.33 -5.77
C LEU A 84 1.76 3.77 -6.12
N GLU A 85 2.55 4.39 -5.28
CA GLU A 85 2.97 5.77 -5.45
C GLU A 85 3.81 5.94 -6.71
N SER A 86 3.51 6.97 -7.48
CA SER A 86 4.32 7.39 -8.62
C SER A 86 5.69 7.89 -8.15
N ALA A 87 6.65 7.98 -9.07
CA ALA A 87 7.98 8.52 -8.76
C ALA A 87 7.93 9.95 -8.19
N LYS A 88 6.96 10.77 -8.65
CA LYS A 88 6.75 12.12 -8.15
C LYS A 88 6.27 12.10 -6.70
N GLU A 89 5.22 11.35 -6.40
CA GLU A 89 4.68 11.20 -5.05
C GLU A 89 5.73 10.60 -4.09
N THR A 90 6.45 9.57 -4.52
CA THR A 90 7.56 8.98 -3.75
C THR A 90 8.58 10.05 -3.35
N LYS A 91 8.99 10.90 -4.30
CA LYS A 91 9.94 11.97 -4.03
C LYS A 91 9.43 13.00 -3.03
N GLU A 92 8.15 13.37 -3.14
CA GLU A 92 7.50 14.32 -2.24
C GLU A 92 7.41 13.74 -0.82
N ILE A 93 6.97 12.49 -0.68
CA ILE A 93 6.90 11.79 0.60
C ILE A 93 8.28 11.68 1.27
N VAL A 94 9.30 11.26 0.52
CA VAL A 94 10.67 11.16 1.05
C VAL A 94 11.15 12.51 1.58
N ARG A 95 10.89 13.60 0.85
CA ARG A 95 11.26 14.95 1.31
C ARG A 95 10.58 15.32 2.62
N GLU A 96 9.27 15.06 2.74
CA GLU A 96 8.54 15.35 3.97
C GLU A 96 9.09 14.55 5.17
N PHE A 97 9.41 13.27 4.98
CA PHE A 97 10.02 12.47 6.02
C PHE A 97 11.42 12.97 6.41
N LEU A 98 12.24 13.36 5.43
CA LEU A 98 13.55 13.96 5.71
C LEU A 98 13.40 15.29 6.47
N ASP A 99 12.48 16.14 6.06
CA ASP A 99 12.21 17.42 6.71
C ASP A 99 11.83 17.24 8.18
N VAL A 100 10.97 16.26 8.49
CA VAL A 100 10.48 16.04 9.86
C VAL A 100 11.48 15.26 10.72
N TYR A 101 12.04 14.17 10.20
CA TYR A 101 12.85 13.26 11.02
C TYR A 101 14.33 13.58 11.01
N VAL A 102 14.86 14.15 9.94
CA VAL A 102 16.28 14.51 9.83
C VAL A 102 16.49 15.98 10.13
N TYR A 103 15.71 16.87 9.51
CA TYR A 103 15.91 18.31 9.67
C TYR A 103 15.07 18.93 10.80
N GLY A 104 14.25 18.15 11.48
CA GLY A 104 13.52 18.58 12.68
C GLY A 104 12.38 19.57 12.42
N LYS A 105 11.92 19.72 11.17
CA LYS A 105 10.78 20.57 10.86
C LYS A 105 9.50 20.01 11.47
N LYS A 106 8.54 20.88 11.77
CA LYS A 106 7.20 20.42 12.18
C LYS A 106 6.48 19.83 10.95
N ALA A 107 5.80 18.70 11.13
CA ALA A 107 4.88 18.18 10.12
C ALA A 107 3.84 19.27 9.83
N SER A 108 3.74 19.69 8.57
CA SER A 108 2.74 20.69 8.19
C SER A 108 1.35 20.02 8.16
N ALA A 109 0.32 20.76 8.55
CA ALA A 109 -1.08 20.29 8.48
C ALA A 109 -1.54 20.00 7.03
N VAL A 110 -0.73 20.35 6.04
CA VAL A 110 -0.96 20.13 4.60
C VAL A 110 -0.28 18.87 4.09
N SER A 111 0.66 18.32 4.87
CA SER A 111 1.29 17.06 4.50
C SER A 111 0.22 15.97 4.48
N LEU A 112 0.07 15.38 3.33
CA LEU A 112 -0.70 14.19 2.98
C LEU A 112 -1.46 13.59 4.18
N GLN A 113 -2.78 13.76 4.22
CA GLN A 113 -3.68 13.10 5.18
C GLN A 113 -3.55 11.58 5.01
N ARG A 114 -2.50 11.01 5.55
CA ARG A 114 -2.19 9.57 5.50
C ARG A 114 -2.30 8.91 6.87
N ASP A 115 -3.03 9.54 7.78
CA ASP A 115 -3.25 9.01 9.11
C ASP A 115 -4.49 8.12 9.17
N ILE A 116 -4.24 6.82 9.18
CA ILE A 116 -5.27 5.79 9.41
C ILE A 116 -5.82 5.85 10.85
N LEU A 117 -5.09 6.44 11.78
CA LEU A 117 -5.45 6.41 13.21
C LEU A 117 -6.65 7.28 13.59
N LYS A 118 -7.15 8.14 12.71
CA LYS A 118 -8.29 9.01 13.02
C LYS A 118 -9.66 8.48 12.60
N GLU A 119 -9.73 7.47 11.74
CA GLU A 119 -10.99 6.93 11.24
C GLU A 119 -11.42 5.59 11.89
N GLY A 120 -10.66 5.07 12.82
CA GLY A 120 -10.95 3.79 13.49
C GLY A 120 -11.40 3.88 14.94
N ALA A 121 -11.72 5.07 15.43
CA ALA A 121 -12.16 5.31 16.81
C ALA A 121 -13.54 5.99 16.85
N GLU A 122 -14.53 5.36 16.23
CA GLU A 122 -15.96 5.54 16.53
C GLU A 122 -16.63 4.18 16.68
#